data_57519c9725f8f1143fad18553ae52f42
#
_entry.id   57519c9725f8f1143fad18553ae52f42
#
_cell.length_a   1.000
_cell.length_b   1.000
_cell.length_c   1.000
_cell.angle_alpha   90.00
_cell.angle_beta   90.00
_cell.angle_gamma   90.00
#
_symmetry.space_group_name_H-M   'P 1'
#
loop_
_entity.id
_entity.type
_entity.pdbx_description
1 polymer ?
#
loop_
_entity_poly.entity_id
_entity_poly.type
_entity_poly.pdbx_seq_one_letter_code
_entity_poly.pdbx_strand_id
1 'polypeptide(L)'
;MKISDKCCHHLKVDLAKRYEKENNKKYYITGIMREEGGRRMKASCLMIIRGVFKAFQPLAVISKEWENWFIGKYNIELPALYYPPYNMERTGCMGCPFDLHLQKDLDMMEKYLPNEKKACEAIWKPVYAEYRRLGYRLRKVPEDQLMFKGCE
;
A
#
# COMPACT_ATOMS: atom_id res chain seq x y z
N MET A 1 12.83 17.33 -0.34
CA MET A 1 12.87 16.19 0.60
C MET A 1 12.89 14.88 -0.17
N LYS A 2 13.74 13.90 0.18
CA LYS A 2 13.74 12.58 -0.45
C LYS A 2 13.02 11.60 0.49
N ILE A 3 11.95 10.98 0.01
CA ILE A 3 11.23 9.94 0.71
C ILE A 3 11.70 8.60 0.17
N SER A 4 12.04 7.65 1.04
CA SER A 4 12.50 6.32 0.63
C SER A 4 11.50 5.25 1.03
N ASP A 5 11.45 4.18 0.24
CA ASP A 5 10.64 2.98 0.49
C ASP A 5 11.37 1.93 1.37
N LYS A 6 12.37 2.36 2.14
CA LYS A 6 13.14 1.46 3.02
C LYS A 6 12.28 0.69 4.01
N CYS A 7 11.18 1.30 4.50
CA CYS A 7 10.23 0.60 5.36
C CYS A 7 9.62 -0.62 4.66
N CYS A 8 9.25 -0.52 3.38
CA CYS A 8 8.78 -1.66 2.60
C CYS A 8 9.86 -2.74 2.47
N HIS A 9 11.13 -2.32 2.30
CA HIS A 9 12.23 -3.27 2.21
C HIS A 9 12.38 -4.04 3.52
N HIS A 10 12.45 -3.34 4.66
CA HIS A 10 12.62 -3.99 5.96
C HIS A 10 11.42 -4.83 6.40
N LEU A 11 10.19 -4.34 6.17
CA LEU A 11 8.98 -5.03 6.61
C LEU A 11 8.54 -6.20 5.71
N LYS A 12 8.99 -6.24 4.46
CA LYS A 12 8.55 -7.26 3.50
C LYS A 12 9.72 -8.05 2.92
N VAL A 13 10.68 -7.35 2.29
CA VAL A 13 11.74 -8.01 1.53
C VAL A 13 12.73 -8.73 2.43
N ASP A 14 13.19 -8.08 3.50
CA ASP A 14 14.18 -8.67 4.41
C ASP A 14 13.57 -9.85 5.17
N LEU A 15 12.29 -9.76 5.58
CA LEU A 15 11.59 -10.85 6.24
C LEU A 15 11.42 -12.06 5.31
N ALA A 16 11.02 -11.83 4.05
CA ALA A 16 10.89 -12.88 3.07
C ALA A 16 12.24 -13.57 2.81
N LYS A 17 13.31 -12.81 2.59
CA LYS A 17 14.65 -13.35 2.38
C LYS A 17 15.17 -14.14 3.57
N ARG A 18 14.89 -13.67 4.78
CA ARG A 18 15.25 -14.40 6.00
C ARG A 18 14.54 -15.76 6.06
N TYR A 19 13.23 -15.77 5.82
CA TYR A 19 12.44 -17.00 5.77
C TYR A 19 12.95 -17.96 4.68
N GLU A 20 13.22 -17.46 3.48
CA GLU A 20 13.78 -18.24 2.36
C GLU A 20 15.09 -18.93 2.77
N LYS A 21 16.00 -18.19 3.41
CA LYS A 21 17.29 -18.70 3.89
C LYS A 21 17.13 -19.74 4.99
N GLU A 22 16.33 -19.44 6.03
CA GLU A 22 16.12 -20.32 7.18
C GLU A 22 15.45 -21.64 6.78
N ASN A 23 14.58 -21.61 5.76
CA ASN A 23 13.81 -22.78 5.31
C ASN A 23 14.33 -23.38 4.00
N ASN A 24 15.51 -22.96 3.53
CA ASN A 24 16.13 -23.43 2.28
C ASN A 24 15.17 -23.37 1.07
N LYS A 25 14.37 -22.27 0.97
CA LYS A 25 13.45 -22.05 -0.14
C LYS A 25 14.16 -21.27 -1.24
N LYS A 26 14.06 -21.76 -2.49
CA LYS A 26 14.71 -21.14 -3.66
C LYS A 26 13.75 -20.32 -4.50
N TYR A 27 12.46 -20.65 -4.45
CA TYR A 27 11.41 -20.06 -5.28
C TYR A 27 10.23 -19.65 -4.41
N TYR A 28 9.51 -18.66 -4.87
CA TYR A 28 8.31 -18.19 -4.18
C TYR A 28 7.15 -17.94 -5.16
N ILE A 29 5.94 -17.96 -4.63
CA ILE A 29 4.72 -17.63 -5.36
C ILE A 29 4.21 -16.30 -4.81
N THR A 30 3.79 -15.39 -5.68
CA THR A 30 3.21 -14.11 -5.27
C THR A 30 1.87 -13.84 -5.94
N GLY A 31 0.96 -13.20 -5.20
CA GLY A 31 -0.34 -12.78 -5.69
C GLY A 31 -0.33 -11.40 -6.37
N ILE A 32 0.72 -11.07 -7.13
CA ILE A 32 0.82 -9.78 -7.82
C ILE A 32 -0.10 -9.76 -9.02
N MET A 33 -0.93 -8.70 -9.15
CA MET A 33 -1.77 -8.42 -10.33
C MET A 33 -1.23 -7.20 -11.08
N ARG A 34 -1.24 -7.25 -12.43
CA ARG A 34 -0.82 -6.09 -13.26
C ARG A 34 -1.73 -4.89 -13.09
N GLU A 35 -3.02 -5.13 -12.95
CA GLU A 35 -4.04 -4.08 -12.80
C GLU A 35 -3.91 -3.25 -11.53
N GLU A 36 -3.16 -3.72 -10.54
CA GLU A 36 -2.82 -2.91 -9.36
C GLU A 36 -1.95 -1.69 -9.68
N GLY A 37 -1.42 -1.61 -10.90
CA GLY A 37 -0.68 -0.46 -11.41
C GLY A 37 0.76 -0.31 -10.88
N GLY A 38 1.38 0.81 -11.22
CA GLY A 38 2.73 1.14 -10.79
C GLY A 38 3.78 0.14 -11.28
N ARG A 39 4.67 -0.28 -10.40
CA ARG A 39 5.73 -1.26 -10.74
C ARG A 39 5.18 -2.63 -11.15
N ARG A 40 3.94 -2.96 -10.74
CA ARG A 40 3.30 -4.26 -10.98
C ARG A 40 2.79 -4.41 -12.42
N MET A 41 2.57 -3.32 -13.16
CA MET A 41 2.15 -3.36 -14.57
C MET A 41 3.07 -4.19 -15.45
N LYS A 42 4.35 -4.32 -15.08
CA LYS A 42 5.36 -5.11 -15.79
C LYS A 42 5.49 -6.55 -15.27
N ALA A 43 4.63 -6.98 -14.34
CA ALA A 43 4.68 -8.33 -13.81
C ALA A 43 4.36 -9.34 -14.92
N SER A 44 5.05 -10.47 -14.90
CA SER A 44 4.81 -11.63 -15.76
C SER A 44 4.50 -12.85 -14.92
N CYS A 45 3.77 -13.81 -15.48
CA CYS A 45 3.45 -15.05 -14.78
C CYS A 45 4.71 -15.75 -14.24
N LEU A 46 5.80 -15.72 -15.01
CA LEU A 46 7.10 -16.25 -14.58
C LEU A 46 8.09 -15.09 -14.45
N MET A 47 8.64 -14.92 -13.26
CA MET A 47 9.72 -13.96 -13.04
C MET A 47 11.08 -14.63 -13.26
N ILE A 48 11.73 -14.24 -14.36
CA ILE A 48 13.06 -14.73 -14.72
C ILE A 48 14.03 -13.55 -14.65
N ILE A 49 15.10 -13.67 -13.89
CA ILE A 49 16.14 -12.65 -13.76
C ILE A 49 17.46 -13.24 -14.23
N ARG A 50 18.05 -12.64 -15.25
CA ARG A 50 19.31 -13.10 -15.89
C ARG A 50 19.28 -14.59 -16.25
N GLY A 51 18.17 -15.03 -16.86
CA GLY A 51 17.98 -16.43 -17.26
C GLY A 51 17.64 -17.40 -16.12
N VAL A 52 17.55 -16.93 -14.88
CA VAL A 52 17.26 -17.78 -13.71
C VAL A 52 15.81 -17.54 -13.26
N PHE A 53 15.04 -18.60 -13.13
CA PHE A 53 13.70 -18.57 -12.56
C PHE A 53 13.76 -18.13 -11.08
N LYS A 54 12.90 -17.21 -10.68
CA LYS A 54 12.85 -16.66 -9.33
C LYS A 54 11.50 -16.80 -8.66
N ALA A 55 10.42 -16.51 -9.38
CA ALA A 55 9.08 -16.54 -8.81
C ALA A 55 8.02 -16.93 -9.83
N PHE A 56 6.93 -17.50 -9.32
CA PHE A 56 5.69 -17.72 -10.04
C PHE A 56 4.64 -16.70 -9.58
N GLN A 57 4.04 -16.00 -10.54
CA GLN A 57 3.08 -14.92 -10.32
C GLN A 57 1.77 -15.22 -11.06
N PRO A 58 1.00 -16.22 -10.63
CA PRO A 58 -0.17 -16.71 -11.37
C PRO A 58 -1.23 -15.63 -11.61
N LEU A 59 -1.37 -14.69 -10.66
CA LEU A 59 -2.38 -13.63 -10.76
C LEU A 59 -1.94 -12.45 -11.63
N ALA A 60 -0.70 -12.45 -12.15
CA ALA A 60 -0.22 -11.35 -12.98
C ALA A 60 -1.04 -11.15 -14.27
N VAL A 61 -1.72 -12.19 -14.75
CA VAL A 61 -2.53 -12.18 -15.97
C VAL A 61 -4.04 -12.11 -15.72
N ILE A 62 -4.45 -12.04 -14.46
CA ILE A 62 -5.85 -12.02 -14.05
C ILE A 62 -6.36 -10.58 -14.05
N SER A 63 -7.59 -10.38 -14.58
CA SER A 63 -8.26 -9.08 -14.51
C SER A 63 -9.02 -8.90 -13.21
N LYS A 64 -9.33 -7.62 -12.87
CA LYS A 64 -10.13 -7.29 -11.68
C LYS A 64 -11.56 -7.83 -11.79
N GLU A 65 -12.12 -7.87 -12.99
CA GLU A 65 -13.43 -8.46 -13.21
C GLU A 65 -13.44 -9.95 -12.88
N TRP A 66 -12.39 -10.67 -13.30
CA TRP A 66 -12.26 -12.09 -13.00
C TRP A 66 -12.10 -12.32 -11.49
N GLU A 67 -11.28 -11.52 -10.82
CA GLU A 67 -11.12 -11.57 -9.37
C GLU A 67 -12.46 -11.36 -8.65
N ASN A 68 -13.21 -10.33 -9.04
CA ASN A 68 -14.52 -10.02 -8.45
C ASN A 68 -15.54 -11.16 -8.71
N TRP A 69 -15.54 -11.72 -9.93
CA TRP A 69 -16.36 -12.89 -10.25
C TRP A 69 -16.00 -14.08 -9.37
N PHE A 70 -14.71 -14.36 -9.19
CA PHE A 70 -14.23 -15.48 -8.37
C PHE A 70 -14.64 -15.31 -6.91
N ILE A 71 -14.45 -14.12 -6.34
CA ILE A 71 -14.86 -13.77 -4.99
C ILE A 71 -16.37 -14.01 -4.80
N GLY A 72 -17.18 -13.52 -5.73
CA GLY A 72 -18.63 -13.69 -5.68
C GLY A 72 -19.08 -15.14 -5.86
N LYS A 73 -18.50 -15.86 -6.83
CA LYS A 73 -18.85 -17.25 -7.12
C LYS A 73 -18.57 -18.20 -5.96
N TYR A 74 -17.46 -17.99 -5.27
CA TYR A 74 -17.03 -18.86 -4.17
C TYR A 74 -17.35 -18.28 -2.80
N ASN A 75 -18.10 -17.17 -2.77
CA ASN A 75 -18.51 -16.48 -1.52
C ASN A 75 -17.32 -16.24 -0.57
N ILE A 76 -16.22 -15.73 -1.12
CA ILE A 76 -15.01 -15.47 -0.35
C ILE A 76 -15.21 -14.22 0.50
N GLU A 77 -15.13 -14.38 1.81
CA GLU A 77 -15.22 -13.25 2.74
C GLU A 77 -13.92 -12.44 2.69
N LEU A 78 -14.06 -11.15 2.36
CA LEU A 78 -12.96 -10.20 2.40
C LEU A 78 -12.84 -9.56 3.79
N PRO A 79 -11.66 -9.01 4.14
CA PRO A 79 -11.50 -8.24 5.37
C PRO A 79 -12.52 -7.10 5.48
N ALA A 80 -12.96 -6.80 6.70
CA ALA A 80 -13.98 -5.77 6.98
C ALA A 80 -13.68 -4.39 6.35
N LEU A 81 -12.42 -4.08 6.12
CA LEU A 81 -11.99 -2.81 5.50
C LEU A 81 -12.49 -2.61 4.05
N TYR A 82 -12.86 -3.70 3.35
CA TYR A 82 -13.43 -3.62 2.00
C TYR A 82 -14.93 -3.33 2.00
N TYR A 83 -15.60 -3.46 3.13
CA TYR A 83 -17.04 -3.26 3.28
C TYR A 83 -17.35 -1.92 3.96
N PRO A 84 -18.62 -1.46 3.87
CA PRO A 84 -19.07 -0.32 4.67
C PRO A 84 -18.80 -0.53 6.18
N PRO A 85 -18.40 0.53 6.89
CA PRO A 85 -18.34 1.93 6.45
C PRO A 85 -16.99 2.34 5.81
N TYR A 86 -16.00 1.45 5.75
CA TYR A 86 -14.63 1.80 5.32
C TYR A 86 -14.50 1.90 3.80
N ASN A 87 -15.01 0.92 3.06
CA ASN A 87 -14.99 0.85 1.58
C ASN A 87 -13.60 1.14 0.98
N MET A 88 -12.54 0.58 1.56
CA MET A 88 -11.18 0.72 1.02
C MET A 88 -11.06 -0.01 -0.31
N GLU A 89 -10.41 0.59 -1.28
CA GLU A 89 -10.16 -0.04 -2.59
C GLU A 89 -9.07 -1.10 -2.51
N ARG A 90 -8.15 -0.93 -1.57
CA ARG A 90 -7.06 -1.87 -1.31
C ARG A 90 -6.54 -1.70 0.11
N THR A 91 -6.18 -2.80 0.72
CA THR A 91 -5.52 -2.80 2.02
C THR A 91 -4.00 -2.73 1.82
N GLY A 92 -3.40 -1.68 2.33
CA GLY A 92 -1.95 -1.47 2.35
C GLY A 92 -1.47 -1.16 3.76
N CYS A 93 -0.28 -0.56 3.87
CA CYS A 93 0.12 0.06 5.12
C CYS A 93 -0.74 1.31 5.33
N MET A 94 -1.50 1.35 6.41
CA MET A 94 -2.40 2.45 6.73
C MET A 94 -1.63 3.78 6.79
N GLY A 95 -2.15 4.81 6.12
CA GLY A 95 -1.49 6.12 6.04
C GLY A 95 -0.13 6.13 5.33
N CYS A 96 0.15 5.17 4.45
CA CYS A 96 1.42 5.11 3.71
C CYS A 96 1.58 6.33 2.79
N PRO A 97 2.70 7.10 2.87
CA PRO A 97 2.93 8.23 1.96
C PRO A 97 2.98 7.87 0.47
N PHE A 98 3.20 6.60 0.15
CA PHE A 98 3.20 6.12 -1.22
C PHE A 98 1.82 5.69 -1.72
N ASP A 99 0.79 5.76 -0.89
CA ASP A 99 -0.57 5.44 -1.28
C ASP A 99 -1.11 6.50 -2.25
N LEU A 100 -1.72 6.04 -3.35
CA LEU A 100 -2.35 6.93 -4.34
C LEU A 100 -3.66 7.54 -3.82
N HIS A 101 -4.31 6.85 -2.87
CA HIS A 101 -5.59 7.24 -2.26
C HIS A 101 -5.42 7.84 -0.87
N LEU A 102 -4.19 8.27 -0.50
CA LEU A 102 -3.83 8.73 0.84
C LEU A 102 -4.83 9.72 1.45
N GLN A 103 -5.27 10.74 0.69
CA GLN A 103 -6.24 11.72 1.21
C GLN A 103 -7.58 11.08 1.55
N LYS A 104 -8.10 10.22 0.66
CA LYS A 104 -9.36 9.51 0.86
C LYS A 104 -9.29 8.61 2.09
N ASP A 105 -8.18 7.91 2.26
CA ASP A 105 -7.96 7.03 3.40
C ASP A 105 -7.86 7.80 4.71
N LEU A 106 -7.18 8.95 4.72
CA LEU A 106 -7.11 9.82 5.90
C LEU A 106 -8.47 10.44 6.26
N ASP A 107 -9.28 10.81 5.27
CA ASP A 107 -10.65 11.31 5.49
C ASP A 107 -11.55 10.20 6.08
N MET A 108 -11.43 8.98 5.57
CA MET A 108 -12.13 7.81 6.11
C MET A 108 -11.68 7.53 7.55
N MET A 109 -10.36 7.51 7.81
CA MET A 109 -9.82 7.29 9.14
C MET A 109 -10.22 8.39 10.13
N GLU A 110 -10.35 9.65 9.69
CA GLU A 110 -10.85 10.73 10.56
C GLU A 110 -12.22 10.39 11.14
N LYS A 111 -13.07 9.79 10.33
CA LYS A 111 -14.45 9.48 10.71
C LYS A 111 -14.59 8.17 11.50
N TYR A 112 -13.85 7.15 11.13
CA TYR A 112 -14.07 5.78 11.65
C TYR A 112 -12.90 5.20 12.44
N LEU A 113 -11.68 5.74 12.26
CA LEU A 113 -10.45 5.24 12.85
C LEU A 113 -9.57 6.40 13.34
N PRO A 114 -10.08 7.27 14.26
CA PRO A 114 -9.39 8.51 14.62
C PRO A 114 -8.05 8.29 15.34
N ASN A 115 -7.89 7.21 16.08
CA ASN A 115 -6.63 6.89 16.77
C ASN A 115 -5.55 6.47 15.77
N GLU A 116 -5.91 5.68 14.78
CA GLU A 116 -5.04 5.26 13.69
C GLU A 116 -4.61 6.47 12.85
N LYS A 117 -5.53 7.39 12.56
CA LYS A 117 -5.20 8.66 11.91
C LYS A 117 -4.17 9.45 12.70
N LYS A 118 -4.37 9.62 14.02
CA LYS A 118 -3.42 10.32 14.89
C LYS A 118 -2.04 9.68 14.86
N ALA A 119 -1.96 8.35 14.90
CA ALA A 119 -0.71 7.62 14.79
C ALA A 119 -0.02 7.87 13.44
N CYS A 120 -0.76 7.81 12.32
CA CYS A 120 -0.22 8.09 10.99
C CYS A 120 0.31 9.54 10.88
N GLU A 121 -0.46 10.53 11.38
CA GLU A 121 -0.06 11.94 11.42
C GLU A 121 1.22 12.16 12.25
N ALA A 122 1.38 11.45 13.36
CA ALA A 122 2.59 11.52 14.18
C ALA A 122 3.80 10.89 13.46
N ILE A 123 3.66 9.69 12.93
CA ILE A 123 4.72 8.94 12.26
C ILE A 123 5.20 9.68 11.00
N TRP A 124 4.28 10.18 10.19
CA TRP A 124 4.56 10.77 8.90
C TRP A 124 4.52 12.30 8.89
N LYS A 125 4.50 12.94 10.06
CA LYS A 125 4.37 14.40 10.22
C LYS A 125 5.20 15.21 9.21
N PRO A 126 6.52 15.02 9.06
CA PRO A 126 7.31 15.82 8.13
C PRO A 126 6.95 15.58 6.66
N VAL A 127 6.55 14.36 6.32
CA VAL A 127 6.15 14.00 4.94
C VAL A 127 4.79 14.61 4.61
N TYR A 128 3.82 14.47 5.51
CA TYR A 128 2.48 15.01 5.30
C TYR A 128 2.47 16.53 5.27
N ALA A 129 3.29 17.20 6.08
CA ALA A 129 3.44 18.65 6.02
C ALA A 129 3.92 19.10 4.63
N GLU A 130 4.94 18.43 4.08
CA GLU A 130 5.44 18.75 2.75
C GLU A 130 4.43 18.41 1.63
N TYR A 131 3.71 17.29 1.76
CA TYR A 131 2.65 16.94 0.82
C TYR A 131 1.52 17.98 0.80
N ARG A 132 1.10 18.47 1.97
CA ARG A 132 0.10 19.53 2.09
C ARG A 132 0.62 20.85 1.53
N ARG A 133 1.88 21.19 1.79
CA ARG A 133 2.50 22.40 1.23
C ARG A 133 2.49 22.38 -0.31
N LEU A 134 2.79 21.23 -0.90
CA LEU A 134 2.84 21.06 -2.37
C LEU A 134 1.48 20.76 -3.00
N GLY A 135 0.47 20.37 -2.23
CA GLY A 135 -0.78 19.83 -2.76
C GLY A 135 -0.58 18.48 -3.45
N TYR A 136 0.41 17.70 -3.01
CA TYR A 136 0.72 16.39 -3.58
C TYR A 136 0.14 15.28 -2.70
N ARG A 137 -0.78 14.48 -3.24
CA ARG A 137 -1.51 13.39 -2.55
C ARG A 137 -2.34 13.80 -1.34
N LEU A 138 -2.09 14.95 -0.77
CA LEU A 138 -2.89 15.58 0.29
C LEU A 138 -3.36 16.94 -0.17
N ARG A 139 -4.54 17.36 0.32
CA ARG A 139 -5.09 18.69 0.05
C ARG A 139 -4.11 19.75 0.49
N LYS A 140 -3.90 20.74 -0.37
CA LYS A 140 -3.07 21.90 -0.05
C LYS A 140 -3.67 22.63 1.15
N VAL A 141 -2.83 22.94 2.11
CA VAL A 141 -3.18 23.79 3.26
C VAL A 141 -2.45 25.12 3.07
N PRO A 142 -3.13 26.27 3.20
CA PRO A 142 -2.50 27.58 3.16
C PRO A 142 -1.35 27.71 4.15
N GLU A 143 -0.30 28.43 3.77
CA GLU A 143 0.94 28.54 4.59
C GLU A 143 0.68 29.16 5.97
N ASP A 144 -0.28 30.08 6.08
CA ASP A 144 -0.73 30.68 7.32
C ASP A 144 -1.29 29.67 8.34
N GLN A 145 -1.91 28.59 7.87
CA GLN A 145 -2.43 27.51 8.74
C GLN A 145 -1.38 26.48 9.13
N LEU A 146 -0.25 26.42 8.44
CA LEU A 146 0.86 25.52 8.80
C LEU A 146 1.70 26.04 9.95
N MET A 147 1.70 27.36 10.16
CA MET A 147 2.53 28.03 11.19
C MET A 147 1.93 27.97 12.62
N PHE A 148 0.62 27.76 12.78
CA PHE A 148 -0.08 27.91 14.06
C PHE A 148 -0.30 26.59 14.84
N LYS A 149 0.15 25.43 14.40
CA LYS A 149 -0.02 24.15 15.11
C LYS A 149 1.22 23.68 15.88
N GLY A 150 2.11 24.60 16.23
CA GLY A 150 3.39 24.26 16.88
C GLY A 150 3.63 24.88 18.26
N CYS A 151 2.64 25.55 18.85
CA CYS A 151 2.77 26.17 20.18
C CYS A 151 1.57 25.80 21.06
N GLU A 152 1.51 24.55 21.52
CA GLU A 152 0.83 24.13 22.74
C GLU A 152 1.54 22.90 23.31
#